data_562567d8e038247ba292f23be2f5c768
#
_entry.id   562567d8e038247ba292f23be2f5c768
#
_cell.length_a   1.000
_cell.length_b   1.000
_cell.length_c   1.000
_cell.angle_alpha   90.00
_cell.angle_beta   90.00
_cell.angle_gamma   90.00
#
_symmetry.space_group_name_H-M   'P 1'
#
loop_
_entity.id
_entity.type
_entity.pdbx_description
1 polymer ?
#
loop_
_entity_poly.entity_id
_entity_poly.type
_entity_poly.pdbx_seq_one_letter_code
_entity_poly.pdbx_strand_id
1 'polypeptide(L)'
;VQDTDGDGTIDGNEDSDSDGLSEIAELYIHNTNPKVADTDQDGLSDADEISIHKTNPSEPDTDKDGLRDPDELHVTGTNPLIQDSDGNGTIDGDEDSDSDGLNDAEELNIHDTNPNVADTDEDGLSDGDEINTHATDPSKTDTDGDELDDGIEVNLLGTSPLAEDSDEDGIHDGDEDSDLDGLNDASELNIHQTNPIIADMDEDGLSDGEEIN
;
A
#
# COMPACT_ATOMS: atom_id res chain seq x y z
N VAL A 1 37.95 25.17 -22.60
CA VAL A 1 36.56 25.53 -22.35
C VAL A 1 35.86 25.31 -23.68
N GLN A 2 35.09 24.27 -23.80
CA GLN A 2 34.44 23.85 -25.03
C GLN A 2 32.92 24.13 -24.87
N ASP A 3 32.31 24.61 -25.91
CA ASP A 3 30.89 24.84 -26.12
C ASP A 3 30.57 24.16 -27.44
N THR A 4 30.15 22.89 -27.38
CA THR A 4 30.11 22.03 -28.54
C THR A 4 28.88 22.27 -29.41
N ASP A 5 27.76 22.67 -28.80
CA ASP A 5 26.50 22.93 -29.50
C ASP A 5 26.30 24.41 -29.86
N GLY A 6 27.09 25.31 -29.24
CA GLY A 6 27.12 26.73 -29.54
C GLY A 6 26.00 27.53 -28.95
N ASP A 7 25.38 27.06 -27.84
CA ASP A 7 24.28 27.73 -27.14
C ASP A 7 24.75 28.85 -26.23
N GLY A 8 26.05 28.92 -25.93
CA GLY A 8 26.68 29.93 -25.09
C GLY A 8 26.98 29.45 -23.68
N THR A 9 26.60 28.22 -23.34
CA THR A 9 26.98 27.53 -22.11
C THR A 9 28.23 26.71 -22.39
N ILE A 10 29.09 26.51 -21.41
CA ILE A 10 30.24 25.63 -21.52
C ILE A 10 29.79 24.19 -21.26
N ASP A 11 30.16 23.22 -22.07
CA ASP A 11 29.76 21.81 -21.99
C ASP A 11 29.67 21.28 -20.54
N GLY A 12 30.60 21.62 -19.67
CA GLY A 12 30.60 21.15 -18.27
C GLY A 12 29.69 21.93 -17.31
N ASN A 13 29.15 23.07 -17.77
CA ASN A 13 28.18 23.88 -16.99
C ASN A 13 26.74 23.67 -17.51
N GLU A 14 26.56 22.80 -18.50
CA GLU A 14 25.26 22.35 -18.94
C GLU A 14 24.59 21.51 -17.86
N ASP A 15 23.28 21.44 -17.92
CA ASP A 15 22.38 20.65 -17.08
C ASP A 15 21.49 19.84 -18.04
N SER A 16 21.99 18.66 -18.42
CA SER A 16 21.41 17.89 -19.52
C SER A 16 20.09 17.22 -19.16
N ASP A 17 19.84 16.92 -17.89
CA ASP A 17 18.62 16.27 -17.39
C ASP A 17 17.68 17.23 -16.68
N SER A 18 18.15 18.48 -16.45
CA SER A 18 17.35 19.57 -15.89
C SER A 18 16.96 19.37 -14.42
N ASP A 19 17.81 18.72 -13.64
CA ASP A 19 17.62 18.54 -12.20
C ASP A 19 18.10 19.75 -11.36
N GLY A 20 18.93 20.61 -11.94
CA GLY A 20 19.50 21.79 -11.29
C GLY A 20 20.99 21.68 -10.94
N LEU A 21 21.63 20.56 -11.22
CA LEU A 21 23.06 20.36 -11.11
C LEU A 21 23.72 20.54 -12.49
N SER A 22 25.00 20.91 -12.48
CA SER A 22 25.77 20.93 -13.72
C SER A 22 26.52 19.62 -13.91
N GLU A 23 26.76 19.21 -15.18
CA GLU A 23 27.48 17.98 -15.50
C GLU A 23 28.83 17.85 -14.76
N ILE A 24 29.55 18.98 -14.57
CA ILE A 24 30.79 18.99 -13.78
C ILE A 24 30.52 18.68 -12.29
N ALA A 25 29.46 19.23 -11.72
CA ALA A 25 29.11 18.97 -10.33
C ALA A 25 28.74 17.51 -10.14
N GLU A 26 27.93 16.99 -11.01
CA GLU A 26 27.51 15.60 -10.99
C GLU A 26 28.68 14.62 -11.12
N LEU A 27 29.45 14.73 -12.19
CA LEU A 27 30.54 13.80 -12.49
C LEU A 27 31.71 13.85 -11.49
N TYR A 28 32.02 15.01 -10.93
CA TYR A 28 33.27 15.21 -10.17
C TYR A 28 33.08 15.53 -8.68
N ILE A 29 31.89 15.94 -8.29
CA ILE A 29 31.59 16.31 -6.90
C ILE A 29 30.64 15.30 -6.27
N HIS A 30 29.55 14.98 -6.96
CA HIS A 30 28.47 14.17 -6.43
C HIS A 30 28.49 12.70 -6.87
N ASN A 31 29.16 12.42 -7.99
CA ASN A 31 29.27 11.09 -8.61
C ASN A 31 27.92 10.55 -9.05
N THR A 32 27.07 11.45 -9.56
CA THR A 32 25.77 11.15 -10.16
C THR A 32 25.85 11.06 -11.67
N ASN A 33 24.75 10.73 -12.34
CA ASN A 33 24.69 10.56 -13.79
C ASN A 33 24.10 11.80 -14.48
N PRO A 34 24.88 12.63 -15.20
CA PRO A 34 24.44 13.91 -15.77
C PRO A 34 23.40 13.79 -16.90
N LYS A 35 22.72 12.69 -17.03
CA LYS A 35 21.64 12.44 -18.01
C LYS A 35 20.41 11.83 -17.37
N VAL A 36 20.39 11.72 -16.07
CA VAL A 36 19.32 11.08 -15.28
C VAL A 36 19.17 11.88 -14.02
N ALA A 37 18.14 12.68 -13.95
CA ALA A 37 17.85 13.61 -12.86
C ALA A 37 17.65 12.96 -11.46
N ASP A 38 17.56 11.65 -11.42
CA ASP A 38 17.38 10.78 -10.25
C ASP A 38 18.23 9.53 -10.52
N THR A 39 19.46 9.53 -10.00
CA THR A 39 20.49 8.55 -10.35
C THR A 39 20.19 7.15 -9.83
N ASP A 40 19.64 7.00 -8.63
CA ASP A 40 19.31 5.71 -8.00
C ASP A 40 17.85 5.29 -8.17
N GLN A 41 17.01 6.18 -8.72
CA GLN A 41 15.62 5.95 -9.09
C GLN A 41 14.70 5.66 -7.89
N ASP A 42 14.93 6.38 -6.80
CA ASP A 42 14.09 6.28 -5.62
C ASP A 42 12.87 7.22 -5.67
N GLY A 43 12.92 8.25 -6.52
CA GLY A 43 11.86 9.24 -6.68
C GLY A 43 12.23 10.65 -6.21
N LEU A 44 13.41 10.84 -5.59
CA LEU A 44 13.99 12.14 -5.33
C LEU A 44 14.95 12.52 -6.47
N SER A 45 15.10 13.79 -6.77
CA SER A 45 16.14 14.22 -7.71
C SER A 45 17.49 14.34 -7.02
N ASP A 46 18.59 14.08 -7.75
CA ASP A 46 19.96 14.24 -7.22
C ASP A 46 20.16 15.62 -6.57
N ALA A 47 19.62 16.67 -7.18
CA ALA A 47 19.69 18.02 -6.65
C ALA A 47 18.90 18.23 -5.35
N ASP A 48 17.72 17.66 -5.23
CA ASP A 48 16.90 17.77 -4.01
C ASP A 48 17.54 16.99 -2.87
N GLU A 49 18.05 15.80 -3.13
CA GLU A 49 18.81 15.02 -2.17
C GLU A 49 20.00 15.79 -1.61
N ILE A 50 20.84 16.30 -2.51
CA ILE A 50 22.05 17.05 -2.13
C ILE A 50 21.71 18.35 -1.42
N SER A 51 20.72 19.13 -1.90
CA SER A 51 20.47 20.49 -1.44
C SER A 51 19.47 20.58 -0.30
N ILE A 52 18.46 19.72 -0.29
CA ILE A 52 17.32 19.79 0.65
C ILE A 52 17.45 18.71 1.72
N HIS A 53 17.48 17.43 1.31
CA HIS A 53 17.34 16.28 2.20
C HIS A 53 18.68 15.85 2.83
N LYS A 54 19.79 16.07 2.13
CA LYS A 54 21.15 15.65 2.52
C LYS A 54 21.36 14.14 2.41
N THR A 55 20.50 13.48 1.69
CA THR A 55 20.58 12.05 1.38
C THR A 55 21.64 11.77 0.33
N ASN A 56 21.88 10.50 0.01
CA ASN A 56 22.92 10.07 -0.91
C ASN A 56 22.30 9.73 -2.28
N PRO A 57 22.47 10.55 -3.32
CA PRO A 57 21.82 10.41 -4.63
C PRO A 57 22.26 9.17 -5.44
N SER A 58 22.94 8.25 -4.84
CA SER A 58 23.37 6.99 -5.46
C SER A 58 22.93 5.76 -4.64
N GLU A 59 22.19 5.96 -3.57
CA GLU A 59 21.66 4.90 -2.69
C GLU A 59 20.23 5.24 -2.30
N PRO A 60 19.23 4.49 -2.77
CA PRO A 60 17.81 4.75 -2.51
C PRO A 60 17.39 4.74 -1.04
N ASP A 61 18.26 4.24 -0.16
CA ASP A 61 18.14 4.10 1.28
C ASP A 61 19.48 4.51 1.86
N THR A 62 19.58 5.77 2.30
CA THR A 62 20.84 6.41 2.71
C THR A 62 21.42 5.81 3.98
N ASP A 63 20.61 5.51 4.98
CA ASP A 63 21.08 5.02 6.28
C ASP A 63 20.96 3.49 6.45
N LYS A 64 20.31 2.81 5.52
CA LYS A 64 20.21 1.35 5.39
C LYS A 64 19.41 0.68 6.50
N ASP A 65 18.28 1.24 6.80
CA ASP A 65 17.33 0.69 7.75
C ASP A 65 16.22 -0.15 7.09
N GLY A 66 16.16 -0.13 5.74
CA GLY A 66 15.19 -0.89 4.97
C GLY A 66 14.07 -0.05 4.35
N LEU A 67 13.95 1.23 4.72
CA LEU A 67 13.07 2.20 4.08
C LEU A 67 13.84 2.99 3.02
N ARG A 68 13.17 3.42 1.96
CA ARG A 68 13.78 4.34 1.00
C ARG A 68 13.62 5.77 1.50
N ASP A 69 14.58 6.64 1.16
CA ASP A 69 14.57 8.04 1.58
C ASP A 69 13.23 8.76 1.32
N PRO A 70 12.56 8.62 0.14
CA PRO A 70 11.24 9.23 -0.06
C PRO A 70 10.12 8.61 0.78
N ASP A 71 10.18 7.31 1.09
CA ASP A 71 9.20 6.65 1.94
C ASP A 71 9.26 7.19 3.37
N GLU A 72 10.46 7.42 3.89
CA GLU A 72 10.67 8.05 5.18
C GLU A 72 10.17 9.50 5.21
N LEU A 73 10.46 10.27 4.17
CA LEU A 73 10.06 11.68 4.09
C LEU A 73 8.55 11.88 3.93
N HIS A 74 7.83 10.95 3.30
CA HIS A 74 6.46 11.17 2.83
C HIS A 74 5.43 10.21 3.42
N VAL A 75 5.86 9.04 3.89
CA VAL A 75 4.96 8.00 4.42
C VAL A 75 5.14 7.80 5.91
N THR A 76 6.30 7.33 6.36
CA THR A 76 6.54 7.03 7.79
C THR A 76 6.84 8.28 8.61
N GLY A 77 7.46 9.31 8.01
CA GLY A 77 7.85 10.53 8.70
C GLY A 77 9.12 10.39 9.53
N THR A 78 9.91 9.38 9.27
CA THR A 78 11.21 9.10 9.88
C THR A 78 12.32 9.97 9.26
N ASN A 79 13.55 9.82 9.67
CA ASN A 79 14.67 10.63 9.20
C ASN A 79 15.63 9.80 8.36
N PRO A 80 15.73 9.98 7.04
CA PRO A 80 16.52 9.17 6.11
C PRO A 80 18.05 9.19 6.34
N LEU A 81 18.49 9.76 7.43
CA LEU A 81 19.91 9.81 7.83
C LEU A 81 20.16 9.09 9.16
N ILE A 82 19.14 8.48 9.79
CA ILE A 82 19.22 7.92 11.15
C ILE A 82 18.36 6.67 11.24
N GLN A 83 18.95 5.49 11.20
CA GLN A 83 18.31 4.17 11.20
C GLN A 83 17.27 3.90 12.31
N ASP A 84 17.31 4.64 13.39
CA ASP A 84 16.42 4.56 14.55
C ASP A 84 16.11 5.99 14.97
N SER A 85 15.11 6.58 14.32
CA SER A 85 14.78 7.99 14.40
C SER A 85 14.30 8.43 15.78
N ASP A 86 13.59 7.57 16.50
CA ASP A 86 13.04 7.86 17.83
C ASP A 86 13.94 7.39 18.98
N GLY A 87 14.96 6.56 18.69
CA GLY A 87 15.94 6.08 19.64
C GLY A 87 15.41 4.98 20.57
N ASN A 88 14.38 4.23 20.16
CA ASN A 88 13.75 3.19 20.96
C ASN A 88 14.52 1.84 20.90
N GLY A 89 15.42 1.66 19.93
CA GLY A 89 16.26 0.49 19.74
C GLY A 89 15.77 -0.48 18.67
N THR A 90 14.69 -0.17 17.97
CA THR A 90 14.24 -0.80 16.73
C THR A 90 14.64 0.14 15.58
N ILE A 91 15.09 -0.37 14.45
CA ILE A 91 15.34 0.46 13.26
C ILE A 91 13.99 0.79 12.60
N ASP A 92 13.91 1.95 11.94
CA ASP A 92 12.63 2.48 11.45
C ASP A 92 11.92 1.48 10.52
N GLY A 93 12.64 0.79 9.63
CA GLY A 93 12.04 -0.23 8.75
C GLY A 93 11.57 -1.52 9.44
N ASP A 94 12.07 -1.83 10.64
CA ASP A 94 11.63 -2.99 11.45
C ASP A 94 10.49 -2.61 12.42
N GLU A 95 10.05 -1.35 12.44
CA GLU A 95 8.89 -0.93 13.22
C GLU A 95 7.59 -1.45 12.58
N ASP A 96 6.57 -1.63 13.37
CA ASP A 96 5.19 -1.98 13.03
C ASP A 96 4.32 -0.81 13.50
N SER A 97 4.20 0.21 12.63
CA SER A 97 3.69 1.53 13.02
C SER A 97 2.19 1.53 13.33
N ASP A 98 1.40 0.68 12.70
CA ASP A 98 -0.05 0.56 12.90
C ASP A 98 -0.47 -0.67 13.70
N SER A 99 0.50 -1.54 14.02
CA SER A 99 0.33 -2.72 14.89
C SER A 99 -0.53 -3.84 14.28
N ASP A 100 -0.42 -4.07 12.99
CA ASP A 100 -1.13 -5.11 12.28
C ASP A 100 -0.36 -6.45 12.20
N GLY A 101 0.95 -6.42 12.48
CA GLY A 101 1.84 -7.59 12.50
C GLY A 101 2.76 -7.72 11.28
N LEU A 102 2.77 -6.71 10.39
CA LEU A 102 3.79 -6.49 9.37
C LEU A 102 4.73 -5.38 9.85
N ASN A 103 5.96 -5.33 9.37
CA ASN A 103 6.82 -4.18 9.62
C ASN A 103 6.77 -3.21 8.44
N ASP A 104 7.07 -1.94 8.71
CA ASP A 104 6.96 -0.85 7.73
C ASP A 104 7.70 -1.14 6.42
N ALA A 105 8.87 -1.79 6.48
CA ALA A 105 9.63 -2.16 5.28
C ALA A 105 9.00 -3.34 4.51
N GLU A 106 8.37 -4.31 5.17
CA GLU A 106 7.62 -5.39 4.51
C GLU A 106 6.41 -4.81 3.76
N GLU A 107 5.68 -3.92 4.39
CA GLU A 107 4.53 -3.28 3.80
C GLU A 107 4.89 -2.50 2.54
N LEU A 108 5.84 -1.57 2.63
CA LEU A 108 6.24 -0.71 1.52
C LEU A 108 6.97 -1.43 0.38
N ASN A 109 7.82 -2.42 0.69
CA ASN A 109 8.68 -3.05 -0.31
C ASN A 109 8.13 -4.36 -0.87
N ILE A 110 7.21 -5.03 -0.18
CA ILE A 110 6.76 -6.38 -0.54
C ILE A 110 5.26 -6.42 -0.82
N HIS A 111 4.45 -5.77 0.03
CA HIS A 111 3.00 -5.93 0.00
C HIS A 111 2.28 -4.74 -0.67
N ASP A 112 2.94 -3.59 -0.80
CA ASP A 112 2.38 -2.34 -1.35
C ASP A 112 1.19 -1.83 -0.51
N THR A 113 1.29 -2.07 0.81
CA THR A 113 0.35 -1.58 1.82
C THR A 113 0.85 -0.31 2.50
N ASN A 114 0.05 0.28 3.37
CA ASN A 114 0.39 1.54 4.04
C ASN A 114 0.73 1.33 5.51
N PRO A 115 1.98 1.50 5.95
CA PRO A 115 2.44 1.22 7.31
C PRO A 115 1.79 2.08 8.41
N ASN A 116 0.85 2.94 8.07
CA ASN A 116 0.08 3.74 9.03
C ASN A 116 -1.41 3.36 9.05
N VAL A 117 -1.81 2.29 8.34
CA VAL A 117 -3.22 1.88 8.18
C VAL A 117 -3.31 0.37 8.20
N ALA A 118 -3.63 -0.20 9.32
CA ALA A 118 -3.66 -1.64 9.59
C ALA A 118 -4.63 -2.48 8.71
N ASP A 119 -5.47 -1.86 7.91
CA ASP A 119 -6.47 -2.44 7.02
C ASP A 119 -6.53 -1.51 5.81
N THR A 120 -5.76 -1.83 4.76
CA THR A 120 -5.51 -0.91 3.63
C THR A 120 -6.72 -0.75 2.72
N ASP A 121 -7.52 -1.80 2.52
CA ASP A 121 -8.71 -1.78 1.64
C ASP A 121 -10.04 -1.63 2.40
N GLU A 122 -9.98 -1.61 3.73
CA GLU A 122 -11.12 -1.40 4.64
C GLU A 122 -12.19 -2.51 4.58
N ASP A 123 -11.79 -3.76 4.34
CA ASP A 123 -12.70 -4.92 4.27
C ASP A 123 -13.03 -5.55 5.63
N GLY A 124 -12.25 -5.21 6.66
CA GLY A 124 -12.39 -5.70 8.03
C GLY A 124 -11.43 -6.81 8.44
N LEU A 125 -10.46 -7.16 7.58
CA LEU A 125 -9.24 -7.89 7.94
C LEU A 125 -8.09 -6.88 8.04
N SER A 126 -7.07 -7.17 8.80
CA SER A 126 -5.84 -6.38 8.76
C SER A 126 -4.90 -6.93 7.68
N ASP A 127 -4.07 -6.06 7.09
CA ASP A 127 -3.09 -6.46 6.07
C ASP A 127 -2.22 -7.63 6.57
N GLY A 128 -1.82 -7.59 7.85
CA GLY A 128 -1.08 -8.66 8.50
C GLY A 128 -1.85 -9.96 8.68
N ASP A 129 -3.15 -9.92 9.00
CA ASP A 129 -4.00 -11.12 9.06
C ASP A 129 -4.23 -11.70 7.67
N GLU A 130 -4.43 -10.88 6.66
CA GLU A 130 -4.58 -11.30 5.28
C GLU A 130 -3.34 -12.04 4.78
N ILE A 131 -2.17 -11.46 4.91
CA ILE A 131 -0.90 -12.04 4.47
C ILE A 131 -0.54 -13.30 5.25
N ASN A 132 -0.64 -13.25 6.58
CA ASN A 132 -0.10 -14.30 7.45
C ASN A 132 -1.08 -15.45 7.73
N THR A 133 -2.39 -15.20 7.65
CA THR A 133 -3.44 -16.14 8.08
C THR A 133 -4.34 -16.58 6.96
N HIS A 134 -4.84 -15.66 6.13
CA HIS A 134 -5.88 -15.93 5.14
C HIS A 134 -5.33 -16.11 3.73
N ALA A 135 -4.18 -15.54 3.41
CA ALA A 135 -3.56 -15.51 2.08
C ALA A 135 -4.42 -14.75 1.05
N THR A 136 -5.17 -13.78 1.50
CA THR A 136 -5.93 -12.82 0.70
C THR A 136 -5.05 -11.67 0.21
N ASP A 137 -5.57 -10.77 -0.60
CA ASP A 137 -4.84 -9.65 -1.20
C ASP A 137 -5.21 -8.35 -0.47
N PRO A 138 -4.34 -7.77 0.40
CA PRO A 138 -4.65 -6.63 1.27
C PRO A 138 -4.95 -5.32 0.53
N SER A 139 -5.04 -5.36 -0.77
CA SER A 139 -5.45 -4.23 -1.62
C SER A 139 -6.80 -4.47 -2.31
N LYS A 140 -7.50 -5.57 -1.96
CA LYS A 140 -8.78 -5.95 -2.56
C LYS A 140 -9.75 -6.46 -1.53
N THR A 141 -10.78 -5.73 -1.30
CA THR A 141 -11.87 -6.08 -0.37
C THR A 141 -12.52 -7.44 -0.65
N ASP A 142 -12.41 -7.96 -1.87
CA ASP A 142 -12.99 -9.22 -2.36
C ASP A 142 -11.92 -9.91 -3.22
N THR A 143 -11.24 -10.90 -2.66
CA THR A 143 -10.09 -11.54 -3.32
C THR A 143 -10.51 -12.50 -4.43
N ASP A 144 -11.59 -13.27 -4.27
CA ASP A 144 -12.02 -14.28 -5.25
C ASP A 144 -13.11 -13.81 -6.21
N GLY A 145 -13.81 -12.72 -5.90
CA GLY A 145 -14.71 -12.01 -6.82
C GLY A 145 -16.17 -12.50 -6.79
N ASP A 146 -16.63 -13.00 -5.66
CA ASP A 146 -17.99 -13.52 -5.48
C ASP A 146 -19.01 -12.48 -4.97
N GLU A 147 -18.58 -11.21 -4.78
CA GLU A 147 -19.32 -10.06 -4.30
C GLU A 147 -19.47 -9.98 -2.76
N LEU A 148 -18.72 -10.78 -2.00
CA LEU A 148 -18.54 -10.66 -0.55
C LEU A 148 -17.14 -10.10 -0.25
N ASP A 149 -17.03 -9.28 0.78
CA ASP A 149 -15.74 -8.81 1.27
C ASP A 149 -15.06 -9.92 2.09
N ASP A 150 -13.74 -10.10 1.94
CA ASP A 150 -12.96 -11.16 2.61
C ASP A 150 -13.20 -11.15 4.14
N GLY A 151 -13.26 -9.96 4.74
CA GLY A 151 -13.56 -9.80 6.15
C GLY A 151 -14.98 -10.23 6.55
N ILE A 152 -15.96 -10.08 5.68
CA ILE A 152 -17.35 -10.58 5.90
C ILE A 152 -17.36 -12.11 5.85
N GLU A 153 -16.70 -12.70 4.88
CA GLU A 153 -16.60 -14.14 4.76
C GLU A 153 -15.97 -14.78 6.00
N VAL A 154 -14.81 -14.27 6.42
CA VAL A 154 -14.07 -14.80 7.57
C VAL A 154 -14.81 -14.57 8.88
N ASN A 155 -15.35 -13.36 9.13
CA ASN A 155 -15.83 -12.96 10.44
C ASN A 155 -17.34 -13.20 10.65
N LEU A 156 -18.14 -13.26 9.59
CA LEU A 156 -19.59 -13.34 9.69
C LEU A 156 -20.15 -14.65 9.10
N LEU A 157 -19.85 -14.96 7.86
CA LEU A 157 -20.45 -16.09 7.14
C LEU A 157 -19.72 -17.41 7.39
N GLY A 158 -18.39 -17.38 7.50
CA GLY A 158 -17.55 -18.55 7.69
C GLY A 158 -17.26 -19.28 6.37
N THR A 159 -17.41 -18.56 5.26
CA THR A 159 -17.02 -18.98 3.91
C THR A 159 -15.52 -18.78 3.69
N SER A 160 -15.01 -19.10 2.51
CA SER A 160 -13.58 -19.02 2.20
C SER A 160 -13.28 -17.89 1.24
N PRO A 161 -12.58 -16.82 1.63
CA PRO A 161 -12.29 -15.66 0.78
C PRO A 161 -11.34 -15.95 -0.41
N LEU A 162 -11.11 -17.23 -0.70
CA LEU A 162 -10.29 -17.68 -1.82
C LEU A 162 -11.05 -18.61 -2.76
N ALA A 163 -12.36 -18.81 -2.56
CA ALA A 163 -13.15 -19.76 -3.34
C ALA A 163 -14.57 -19.26 -3.52
N GLU A 164 -14.91 -18.72 -4.71
CA GLU A 164 -16.23 -18.20 -5.11
C GLU A 164 -17.44 -19.08 -4.71
N ASP A 165 -17.24 -20.36 -4.40
CA ASP A 165 -18.23 -21.36 -4.01
C ASP A 165 -17.56 -22.30 -3.00
N SER A 166 -17.67 -21.96 -1.72
CA SER A 166 -16.96 -22.60 -0.61
C SER A 166 -17.38 -24.05 -0.34
N ASP A 167 -18.66 -24.39 -0.59
CA ASP A 167 -19.21 -25.72 -0.32
C ASP A 167 -19.35 -26.58 -1.58
N GLU A 168 -19.00 -26.04 -2.76
CA GLU A 168 -19.02 -26.69 -4.08
C GLU A 168 -20.43 -27.14 -4.52
N ASP A 169 -21.50 -26.46 -4.11
CA ASP A 169 -22.86 -26.81 -4.48
C ASP A 169 -23.32 -26.23 -5.83
N GLY A 170 -22.54 -25.28 -6.36
CA GLY A 170 -22.73 -24.63 -7.67
C GLY A 170 -23.45 -23.28 -7.57
N ILE A 171 -23.61 -22.73 -6.39
CA ILE A 171 -24.03 -21.36 -6.11
C ILE A 171 -22.79 -20.64 -5.53
N HIS A 172 -22.52 -19.42 -5.94
CA HIS A 172 -21.43 -18.64 -5.33
C HIS A 172 -21.85 -18.18 -3.93
N ASP A 173 -20.91 -18.03 -3.01
CA ASP A 173 -21.19 -17.69 -1.62
C ASP A 173 -22.02 -16.40 -1.51
N GLY A 174 -21.72 -15.37 -2.32
CA GLY A 174 -22.52 -14.12 -2.38
C GLY A 174 -23.92 -14.27 -2.97
N ASP A 175 -24.18 -15.30 -3.77
CA ASP A 175 -25.49 -15.63 -4.33
C ASP A 175 -26.33 -16.54 -3.39
N GLU A 176 -25.77 -17.02 -2.29
CA GLU A 176 -26.47 -17.79 -1.29
C GLU A 176 -27.43 -16.90 -0.48
N ASP A 177 -28.42 -17.51 0.18
CA ASP A 177 -29.42 -16.93 1.06
C ASP A 177 -29.28 -17.65 2.43
N SER A 178 -28.34 -17.16 3.25
CA SER A 178 -27.90 -17.83 4.46
C SER A 178 -28.95 -17.91 5.56
N ASP A 179 -29.90 -16.96 5.62
CA ASP A 179 -30.96 -16.94 6.64
C ASP A 179 -32.36 -17.30 6.09
N LEU A 180 -32.45 -17.56 4.79
CA LEU A 180 -33.67 -18.01 4.09
C LEU A 180 -34.82 -17.01 4.08
N ASP A 181 -34.51 -15.74 3.95
CA ASP A 181 -35.50 -14.65 3.91
C ASP A 181 -35.91 -14.26 2.47
N GLY A 182 -35.16 -14.73 1.48
CA GLY A 182 -35.41 -14.52 0.04
C GLY A 182 -34.54 -13.44 -0.60
N LEU A 183 -33.58 -12.90 0.10
CA LEU A 183 -32.48 -12.08 -0.43
C LEU A 183 -31.21 -12.94 -0.46
N ASN A 184 -30.27 -12.64 -1.34
CA ASN A 184 -28.95 -13.25 -1.29
C ASN A 184 -28.01 -12.39 -0.46
N ASP A 185 -26.97 -13.03 0.10
CA ASP A 185 -26.07 -12.43 1.07
C ASP A 185 -25.40 -11.16 0.55
N ALA A 186 -24.89 -11.17 -0.69
CA ALA A 186 -24.29 -9.98 -1.33
C ALA A 186 -25.31 -8.83 -1.53
N SER A 187 -26.56 -9.15 -1.85
CA SER A 187 -27.63 -8.14 -2.00
C SER A 187 -27.98 -7.49 -0.67
N GLU A 188 -28.04 -8.27 0.40
CA GLU A 188 -28.29 -7.77 1.74
C GLU A 188 -27.20 -6.77 2.17
N LEU A 189 -25.94 -7.14 2.02
CA LEU A 189 -24.81 -6.31 2.42
C LEU A 189 -24.65 -5.07 1.53
N ASN A 190 -24.65 -5.25 0.20
CA ASN A 190 -24.27 -4.20 -0.73
C ASN A 190 -25.42 -3.25 -1.13
N ILE A 191 -26.68 -3.73 -1.05
CA ILE A 191 -27.83 -2.97 -1.53
C ILE A 191 -28.76 -2.58 -0.39
N HIS A 192 -29.10 -3.53 0.47
CA HIS A 192 -30.16 -3.37 1.46
C HIS A 192 -29.65 -2.95 2.83
N GLN A 193 -28.38 -3.24 3.13
CA GLN A 193 -27.74 -3.00 4.43
C GLN A 193 -28.42 -3.75 5.58
N THR A 194 -28.89 -4.95 5.24
CA THR A 194 -29.39 -5.95 6.19
C THR A 194 -28.30 -6.95 6.56
N ASN A 195 -28.57 -7.86 7.47
CA ASN A 195 -27.58 -8.82 7.96
C ASN A 195 -27.89 -10.21 7.41
N PRO A 196 -27.04 -10.80 6.57
CA PRO A 196 -27.29 -12.05 5.84
C PRO A 196 -27.46 -13.30 6.72
N ILE A 197 -27.36 -13.18 8.02
CA ILE A 197 -27.61 -14.28 8.98
C ILE A 197 -28.79 -13.99 9.94
N ILE A 198 -29.60 -12.93 9.68
CA ILE A 198 -30.72 -12.50 10.53
C ILE A 198 -31.92 -12.12 9.62
N ALA A 199 -32.79 -13.04 9.37
CA ALA A 199 -33.94 -12.91 8.45
C ALA A 199 -34.98 -11.81 8.78
N ASP A 200 -34.99 -11.21 9.95
CA ASP A 200 -35.89 -10.15 10.43
C ASP A 200 -35.07 -9.25 11.37
N MET A 201 -34.41 -8.24 10.79
CA MET A 201 -33.39 -7.44 11.50
C MET A 201 -34.01 -6.50 12.56
N ASP A 202 -35.28 -6.05 12.35
CA ASP A 202 -35.95 -5.13 13.26
C ASP A 202 -36.96 -5.82 14.17
N GLU A 203 -37.15 -7.15 14.03
CA GLU A 203 -38.00 -8.01 14.83
C GLU A 203 -39.49 -7.60 14.80
N ASP A 204 -40.00 -7.04 13.70
CA ASP A 204 -41.39 -6.60 13.58
C ASP A 204 -42.34 -7.74 13.12
N GLY A 205 -41.76 -8.85 12.63
CA GLY A 205 -42.45 -10.09 12.27
C GLY A 205 -42.65 -10.27 10.78
N LEU A 206 -42.07 -9.39 9.93
CA LEU A 206 -41.84 -9.60 8.52
C LEU A 206 -40.34 -9.88 8.33
N SER A 207 -39.97 -10.68 7.35
CA SER A 207 -38.56 -10.84 7.03
C SER A 207 -38.08 -9.64 6.19
N ASP A 208 -36.74 -9.40 6.22
CA ASP A 208 -36.13 -8.30 5.45
C ASP A 208 -36.48 -8.44 3.97
N GLY A 209 -36.49 -9.66 3.41
CA GLY A 209 -36.92 -9.95 2.06
C GLY A 209 -38.43 -9.72 1.80
N GLU A 210 -39.33 -9.91 2.79
CA GLU A 210 -40.76 -9.57 2.67
C GLU A 210 -41.00 -8.07 2.72
N GLU A 211 -40.19 -7.29 3.41
CA GLU A 211 -40.29 -5.84 3.48
C GLU A 211 -39.82 -5.13 2.22
N ILE A 212 -38.82 -5.72 1.53
CA ILE A 212 -38.21 -5.16 0.31
C ILE A 212 -39.01 -5.50 -0.93
N ASN A 213 -39.74 -6.62 -0.98
CA ASN A 213 -40.56 -7.08 -2.10
C ASN A 213 -42.01 -6.63 -1.96
#